data_0b5b7717c579437286e62e1cae9273ac
#
_entry.id   0b5b7717c579437286e62e1cae9273ac
#
_cell.length_a   1.000
_cell.length_b   1.000
_cell.length_c   1.000
_cell.angle_alpha   90.00
_cell.angle_beta   90.00
_cell.angle_gamma   90.00
#
_symmetry.space_group_name_H-M   'P 1'
#
loop_
_entity.id
_entity.type
_entity.pdbx_description
1 polymer ?
#
loop_
_entity_poly.entity_id
_entity_poly.type
_entity_poly.pdbx_seq_one_letter_code
_entity_poly.pdbx_strand_id
1 'polypeptide(L)'
;MIVAMAAICLAANLPNLNAQAPAPAGPPPLPPTAENMKGKTAEQFYKNVKVLKDIPASEIHPAMEYITLALGVGCGYCHAVPKFDVDDKREKHVARSMIAMTLALNATVFDGKREITCYTCHRGAAKGAPTLVFPGEKSPTEPTAAEIFPALAIKNITAIDPSMDPSMAPATVVTGPAPPKPAAAPAPALPAAEEVFTKYMQALGGNAAISKITSVVHKGTVDMLIPAPPVPPGTPPGPSAMGTAPAEFDRKIPGKQLVSILFPGRPANVAGYDGIIGWLSAPARENTGDELLLMKEAAEFPPAAKFREAHTKVQVDAVEKIDGHDAYRVVGTRPNGSAIDRVYFDAQSGLLLRSYTTMQSVVGAFPEETNYDDYRDVSGVKIPYTVRVLSPEGNRTYKWSQVDANAPVEDSKFTRPLPPPPPRPAD
;
A
#
# COMPACT_ATOMS: atom_id res chain seq x y z
N MET A 1 56.37 78.35 -4.02
CA MET A 1 56.30 76.92 -3.56
C MET A 1 54.85 76.53 -3.67
N ILE A 2 54.50 75.82 -4.74
CA ILE A 2 53.14 75.36 -5.05
C ILE A 2 53.08 73.86 -4.77
N VAL A 3 52.21 73.48 -3.83
CA VAL A 3 51.94 72.07 -3.56
C VAL A 3 50.64 71.71 -4.26
N ALA A 4 50.73 70.80 -5.24
CA ALA A 4 49.59 70.29 -5.99
C ALA A 4 48.96 69.10 -5.17
N MET A 5 47.69 69.22 -4.79
CA MET A 5 46.88 68.08 -4.25
C MET A 5 46.23 67.31 -5.39
N ALA A 6 46.64 66.09 -5.53
CA ALA A 6 45.99 65.13 -6.45
C ALA A 6 44.70 64.56 -5.78
N ALA A 7 43.58 64.81 -6.42
CA ALA A 7 42.28 64.20 -6.02
C ALA A 7 42.18 62.78 -6.60
N ILE A 8 42.16 61.81 -5.73
CA ILE A 8 41.88 60.40 -6.08
C ILE A 8 40.33 60.23 -6.09
N CYS A 9 39.73 60.05 -7.29
CA CYS A 9 38.37 59.62 -7.44
C CYS A 9 38.26 58.11 -7.09
N LEU A 10 37.78 57.80 -5.92
CA LEU A 10 37.30 56.44 -5.62
C LEU A 10 35.91 56.25 -6.28
N ALA A 11 35.85 55.50 -7.37
CA ALA A 11 34.58 55.01 -7.92
C ALA A 11 34.10 53.85 -7.00
N ALA A 12 33.12 54.15 -6.16
CA ALA A 12 32.42 53.14 -5.37
C ALA A 12 31.49 52.33 -6.30
N ASN A 13 31.86 51.06 -6.55
CA ASN A 13 30.94 50.08 -7.13
C ASN A 13 29.81 49.82 -6.15
N LEU A 14 28.64 50.41 -6.35
CA LEU A 14 27.43 50.07 -5.65
C LEU A 14 26.92 48.70 -6.20
N PRO A 15 26.68 47.70 -5.37
CA PRO A 15 26.04 46.50 -5.86
C PRO A 15 24.61 46.79 -6.31
N ASN A 16 24.28 46.21 -7.47
CA ASN A 16 22.98 46.35 -8.11
C ASN A 16 21.88 45.71 -7.21
N LEU A 17 21.12 46.55 -6.48
CA LEU A 17 20.03 46.14 -5.58
C LEU A 17 18.71 45.88 -6.33
N ASN A 18 18.78 45.26 -7.51
CA ASN A 18 17.61 44.67 -8.17
C ASN A 18 17.51 43.16 -7.93
N ALA A 19 17.67 42.75 -6.69
CA ALA A 19 17.16 41.43 -6.29
C ALA A 19 15.64 41.57 -6.17
N GLN A 20 14.95 41.23 -7.23
CA GLN A 20 13.50 41.08 -7.25
C GLN A 20 13.14 40.09 -6.15
N ALA A 21 12.36 40.50 -5.14
CA ALA A 21 11.87 39.63 -4.09
C ALA A 21 11.21 38.40 -4.76
N PRO A 22 11.48 37.18 -4.28
CA PRO A 22 10.81 35.99 -4.83
C PRO A 22 9.30 36.21 -4.77
N ALA A 23 8.63 35.98 -5.89
CA ALA A 23 7.17 36.05 -5.95
C ALA A 23 6.56 35.31 -4.77
N PRO A 24 5.52 35.84 -4.12
CA PRO A 24 4.89 35.17 -2.99
C PRO A 24 4.53 33.75 -3.41
N ALA A 25 4.93 32.78 -2.60
CA ALA A 25 4.61 31.39 -2.85
C ALA A 25 3.08 31.29 -2.97
N GLY A 26 2.61 30.76 -4.09
CA GLY A 26 1.18 30.50 -4.28
C GLY A 26 0.61 29.64 -3.15
N PRO A 27 -0.71 29.62 -2.97
CA PRO A 27 -1.32 28.80 -1.93
C PRO A 27 -0.80 27.37 -2.03
N PRO A 28 -0.58 26.69 -0.88
CA PRO A 28 -0.12 25.31 -0.88
C PRO A 28 -1.06 24.45 -1.74
N PRO A 29 -0.54 23.50 -2.51
CA PRO A 29 -1.37 22.65 -3.34
C PRO A 29 -2.40 21.92 -2.45
N LEU A 30 -3.63 21.90 -2.91
CA LEU A 30 -4.68 21.13 -2.22
C LEU A 30 -4.27 19.66 -2.14
N PRO A 31 -4.55 19.00 -1.01
CA PRO A 31 -4.26 17.58 -0.86
C PRO A 31 -5.02 16.79 -1.94
N PRO A 32 -4.47 15.65 -2.41
CA PRO A 32 -5.13 14.81 -3.39
C PRO A 32 -6.50 14.34 -2.89
N THR A 33 -7.54 14.61 -3.68
CA THR A 33 -8.92 14.14 -3.44
C THR A 33 -9.42 13.38 -4.67
N ALA A 34 -10.35 12.46 -4.49
CA ALA A 34 -10.96 11.74 -5.60
C ALA A 34 -11.57 12.70 -6.63
N GLU A 35 -12.18 13.79 -6.16
CA GLU A 35 -12.78 14.80 -7.02
C GLU A 35 -11.74 15.58 -7.83
N ASN A 36 -10.67 16.10 -7.19
CA ASN A 36 -9.69 16.93 -7.88
C ASN A 36 -8.74 16.13 -8.78
N MET A 37 -8.64 14.80 -8.60
CA MET A 37 -7.93 13.87 -9.48
C MET A 37 -8.80 13.32 -10.62
N LYS A 38 -10.11 13.42 -10.51
CA LYS A 38 -11.06 12.81 -11.45
C LYS A 38 -10.80 13.26 -12.89
N GLY A 39 -10.61 12.29 -13.79
CA GLY A 39 -10.37 12.51 -15.22
C GLY A 39 -9.02 13.12 -15.57
N LYS A 40 -8.11 13.26 -14.61
CA LYS A 40 -6.74 13.75 -14.84
C LYS A 40 -5.75 12.61 -14.90
N THR A 41 -4.75 12.75 -15.76
CA THR A 41 -3.56 11.89 -15.75
C THR A 41 -2.59 12.33 -14.65
N ALA A 42 -1.64 11.44 -14.33
CA ALA A 42 -0.61 11.73 -13.35
C ALA A 42 0.19 12.99 -13.69
N GLU A 43 0.55 13.20 -14.97
CA GLU A 43 1.28 14.39 -15.43
C GLU A 43 0.46 15.69 -15.28
N GLN A 44 -0.87 15.62 -15.47
CA GLN A 44 -1.76 16.76 -15.34
C GLN A 44 -2.00 17.19 -13.88
N PHE A 45 -1.85 16.26 -12.95
CA PHE A 45 -2.16 16.50 -11.55
C PHE A 45 -0.92 16.74 -10.69
N TYR A 46 0.11 15.91 -10.84
CA TYR A 46 1.33 15.97 -10.05
C TYR A 46 2.45 16.70 -10.80
N LYS A 47 3.29 17.41 -10.05
CA LYS A 47 4.47 18.06 -10.60
C LYS A 47 5.59 17.03 -10.82
N ASN A 48 6.36 17.24 -11.90
CA ASN A 48 7.59 16.51 -12.20
C ASN A 48 7.43 15.00 -12.39
N VAL A 49 6.29 14.55 -12.92
CA VAL A 49 6.09 13.17 -13.36
C VAL A 49 6.79 12.94 -14.69
N LYS A 50 7.79 12.05 -14.74
CA LYS A 50 8.58 11.75 -15.95
C LYS A 50 8.27 10.38 -16.54
N VAL A 51 7.85 9.43 -15.70
CA VAL A 51 7.36 8.09 -16.03
C VAL A 51 5.96 7.92 -15.47
N LEU A 52 5.18 6.97 -15.94
CA LEU A 52 3.77 6.79 -15.53
C LEU A 52 2.90 8.04 -15.79
N LYS A 53 3.20 8.81 -16.84
CA LYS A 53 2.55 10.10 -17.13
C LYS A 53 1.07 9.95 -17.43
N ASP A 54 0.73 8.94 -18.23
CA ASP A 54 -0.58 8.74 -18.85
C ASP A 54 -1.55 7.93 -17.97
N ILE A 55 -1.07 7.43 -16.82
CA ILE A 55 -1.96 6.71 -15.89
C ILE A 55 -2.90 7.70 -15.18
N PRO A 56 -4.08 7.27 -14.70
CA PRO A 56 -4.91 8.10 -13.86
C PRO A 56 -4.13 8.65 -12.65
N ALA A 57 -4.38 9.89 -12.27
CA ALA A 57 -3.69 10.52 -11.14
C ALA A 57 -3.85 9.72 -9.83
N SER A 58 -4.99 9.07 -9.65
CA SER A 58 -5.29 8.18 -8.53
C SER A 58 -4.38 6.97 -8.41
N GLU A 59 -3.76 6.53 -9.52
CA GLU A 59 -2.90 5.34 -9.58
C GLU A 59 -1.44 5.61 -9.18
N ILE A 60 -1.03 6.87 -9.03
CA ILE A 60 0.36 7.18 -8.65
C ILE A 60 0.68 6.66 -7.25
N HIS A 61 -0.22 6.84 -6.28
CA HIS A 61 0.04 6.40 -4.92
C HIS A 61 0.14 4.87 -4.81
N PRO A 62 -0.82 4.08 -5.31
CA PRO A 62 -0.70 2.61 -5.32
C PRO A 62 0.56 2.12 -6.05
N ALA A 63 0.97 2.79 -7.14
CA ALA A 63 2.21 2.44 -7.84
C ALA A 63 3.46 2.72 -6.99
N MET A 64 3.53 3.87 -6.30
CA MET A 64 4.66 4.20 -5.42
C MET A 64 4.72 3.26 -4.22
N GLU A 65 3.58 2.92 -3.64
CA GLU A 65 3.45 1.95 -2.57
C GLU A 65 4.00 0.59 -3.00
N TYR A 66 3.53 0.05 -4.13
CA TYR A 66 4.06 -1.18 -4.69
C TYR A 66 5.59 -1.13 -4.89
N ILE A 67 6.14 -0.03 -5.42
CA ILE A 67 7.58 0.13 -5.65
C ILE A 67 8.34 0.09 -4.32
N THR A 68 7.87 0.81 -3.29
CA THR A 68 8.53 0.80 -1.97
C THR A 68 8.53 -0.60 -1.36
N LEU A 69 7.44 -1.33 -1.49
CA LEU A 69 7.31 -2.71 -1.02
C LEU A 69 8.23 -3.66 -1.80
N ALA A 70 8.27 -3.54 -3.11
CA ALA A 70 9.12 -4.37 -3.96
C ALA A 70 10.61 -4.18 -3.68
N LEU A 71 11.00 -2.99 -3.22
CA LEU A 71 12.39 -2.63 -2.89
C LEU A 71 12.71 -2.73 -1.38
N GLY A 72 11.71 -2.90 -0.50
CA GLY A 72 11.91 -2.91 0.95
C GLY A 72 12.40 -1.57 1.51
N VAL A 73 11.94 -0.44 0.95
CA VAL A 73 12.37 0.92 1.32
C VAL A 73 11.17 1.81 1.60
N GLY A 74 11.36 2.91 2.33
CA GLY A 74 10.32 3.93 2.49
C GLY A 74 10.42 5.05 1.44
N CYS A 75 9.40 5.91 1.38
CA CYS A 75 9.30 7.04 0.44
C CYS A 75 10.54 7.94 0.45
N GLY A 76 11.13 8.15 1.63
CA GLY A 76 12.33 8.95 1.84
C GLY A 76 13.60 8.40 1.17
N TYR A 77 13.59 7.16 0.68
CA TYR A 77 14.72 6.60 -0.06
C TYR A 77 14.91 7.33 -1.41
N CYS A 78 13.81 7.53 -2.15
CA CYS A 78 13.83 8.19 -3.45
C CYS A 78 13.43 9.66 -3.41
N HIS A 79 12.67 10.11 -2.41
CA HIS A 79 12.13 11.46 -2.33
C HIS A 79 12.67 12.26 -1.14
N ALA A 80 12.81 13.56 -1.31
CA ALA A 80 13.07 14.51 -0.21
C ALA A 80 11.74 14.89 0.47
N VAL A 81 11.20 13.98 1.28
CA VAL A 81 9.92 14.18 1.96
C VAL A 81 9.94 15.44 2.84
N PRO A 82 8.94 16.33 2.76
CA PRO A 82 7.67 16.21 2.00
C PRO A 82 7.69 16.72 0.56
N LYS A 83 8.83 17.12 0.00
CA LYS A 83 8.99 17.69 -1.36
C LYS A 83 9.16 16.55 -2.37
N PHE A 84 8.05 15.91 -2.77
CA PHE A 84 8.07 14.76 -3.67
C PHE A 84 8.44 15.11 -5.12
N ASP A 85 8.34 16.38 -5.51
CA ASP A 85 8.58 16.87 -6.88
C ASP A 85 10.05 17.23 -7.18
N VAL A 86 10.92 17.38 -6.18
CA VAL A 86 12.33 17.70 -6.39
C VAL A 86 13.17 16.50 -6.84
N ASP A 87 14.21 16.72 -7.61
CA ASP A 87 15.07 15.70 -8.23
C ASP A 87 16.48 15.68 -7.64
N ASP A 88 16.61 15.88 -6.35
CA ASP A 88 17.88 15.98 -5.62
C ASP A 88 18.49 14.62 -5.23
N LYS A 89 17.74 13.51 -5.42
CA LYS A 89 18.19 12.16 -5.08
C LYS A 89 18.50 11.30 -6.30
N ARG A 90 19.69 10.72 -6.34
CA ARG A 90 20.11 9.80 -7.39
C ARG A 90 19.17 8.59 -7.52
N GLU A 91 18.67 8.07 -6.39
CA GLU A 91 17.77 6.94 -6.31
C GLU A 91 16.47 7.19 -7.08
N LYS A 92 15.96 8.43 -7.07
CA LYS A 92 14.78 8.83 -7.84
C LYS A 92 15.02 8.73 -9.35
N HIS A 93 16.20 9.14 -9.82
CA HIS A 93 16.58 9.02 -11.24
C HIS A 93 16.73 7.56 -11.66
N VAL A 94 17.37 6.75 -10.83
CA VAL A 94 17.53 5.31 -11.08
C VAL A 94 16.17 4.63 -11.12
N ALA A 95 15.28 4.94 -10.17
CA ALA A 95 13.92 4.36 -10.14
C ALA A 95 13.13 4.66 -11.42
N ARG A 96 13.21 5.89 -11.95
CA ARG A 96 12.58 6.23 -13.24
C ARG A 96 13.08 5.37 -14.39
N SER A 97 14.39 5.14 -14.48
CA SER A 97 14.95 4.28 -15.51
C SER A 97 14.51 2.83 -15.36
N MET A 98 14.43 2.32 -14.11
CA MET A 98 13.97 0.96 -13.82
C MET A 98 12.48 0.79 -14.13
N ILE A 99 11.64 1.77 -13.81
CA ILE A 99 10.21 1.77 -14.17
C ILE A 99 10.06 1.72 -15.70
N ALA A 100 10.75 2.60 -16.42
CA ALA A 100 10.71 2.63 -17.89
C ALA A 100 11.16 1.30 -18.51
N MET A 101 12.24 0.70 -17.99
CA MET A 101 12.73 -0.61 -18.43
C MET A 101 11.67 -1.70 -18.20
N THR A 102 11.07 -1.76 -17.03
CA THR A 102 10.05 -2.78 -16.69
C THR A 102 8.83 -2.68 -17.59
N LEU A 103 8.35 -1.44 -17.82
CA LEU A 103 7.22 -1.19 -18.72
C LEU A 103 7.56 -1.57 -20.18
N ALA A 104 8.76 -1.23 -20.64
CA ALA A 104 9.22 -1.58 -22.00
C ALA A 104 9.33 -3.10 -22.19
N LEU A 105 9.89 -3.84 -21.23
CA LEU A 105 9.97 -5.30 -21.28
C LEU A 105 8.58 -5.93 -21.37
N ASN A 106 7.65 -5.52 -20.53
CA ASN A 106 6.28 -6.03 -20.58
C ASN A 106 5.60 -5.72 -21.90
N ALA A 107 5.79 -4.52 -22.45
CA ALA A 107 5.18 -4.11 -23.71
C ALA A 107 5.76 -4.86 -24.92
N THR A 108 7.08 -5.08 -24.96
CA THR A 108 7.77 -5.59 -26.17
C THR A 108 8.00 -7.10 -26.15
N VAL A 109 8.20 -7.70 -24.97
CA VAL A 109 8.54 -9.13 -24.84
C VAL A 109 7.33 -9.96 -24.40
N PHE A 110 6.41 -9.36 -23.64
CA PHE A 110 5.28 -10.08 -23.03
C PHE A 110 3.90 -9.60 -23.56
N ASP A 111 3.85 -9.06 -24.77
CA ASP A 111 2.60 -8.63 -25.44
C ASP A 111 1.74 -7.70 -24.58
N GLY A 112 2.35 -6.81 -23.81
CA GLY A 112 1.67 -5.91 -22.88
C GLY A 112 1.17 -6.56 -21.59
N LYS A 113 1.42 -7.85 -21.38
CA LYS A 113 1.10 -8.53 -20.13
C LYS A 113 2.10 -8.15 -19.05
N ARG A 114 1.62 -8.00 -17.81
CA ARG A 114 2.46 -7.67 -16.66
C ARG A 114 3.12 -8.94 -16.07
N GLU A 115 4.13 -9.48 -16.78
CA GLU A 115 4.88 -10.68 -16.37
C GLU A 115 6.12 -10.30 -15.52
N ILE A 116 6.74 -9.15 -15.82
CA ILE A 116 7.88 -8.63 -15.07
C ILE A 116 7.42 -7.45 -14.21
N THR A 117 7.79 -7.47 -12.95
CA THR A 117 7.53 -6.39 -11.99
C THR A 117 8.82 -6.00 -11.25
N CYS A 118 8.80 -4.93 -10.47
CA CYS A 118 9.93 -4.55 -9.62
C CYS A 118 10.31 -5.71 -8.67
N TYR A 119 9.32 -6.40 -8.13
CA TYR A 119 9.53 -7.52 -7.21
C TYR A 119 10.21 -8.72 -7.86
N THR A 120 10.08 -8.93 -9.17
CA THR A 120 10.73 -10.03 -9.90
C THR A 120 12.25 -10.04 -9.65
N CYS A 121 12.88 -8.85 -9.61
CA CYS A 121 14.32 -8.70 -9.40
C CYS A 121 14.67 -8.28 -7.97
N HIS A 122 13.88 -7.41 -7.34
CA HIS A 122 14.23 -6.78 -6.07
C HIS A 122 13.86 -7.59 -4.84
N ARG A 123 12.74 -8.29 -4.84
CA ARG A 123 12.29 -9.21 -3.77
C ARG A 123 12.38 -8.63 -2.35
N GLY A 124 12.02 -7.35 -2.18
CA GLY A 124 12.08 -6.67 -0.91
C GLY A 124 13.45 -6.06 -0.57
N ALA A 125 14.34 -5.90 -1.53
CA ALA A 125 15.65 -5.29 -1.34
C ALA A 125 15.93 -4.18 -2.36
N ALA A 126 16.51 -3.05 -1.91
CA ALA A 126 16.82 -1.91 -2.77
C ALA A 126 17.80 -2.24 -3.90
N LYS A 127 18.66 -3.23 -3.70
CA LYS A 127 19.47 -3.84 -4.76
C LYS A 127 18.89 -5.19 -5.10
N GLY A 128 18.64 -5.44 -6.38
CA GLY A 128 18.24 -6.76 -6.85
C GLY A 128 19.28 -7.82 -6.44
N ALA A 129 18.84 -9.05 -6.25
CA ALA A 129 19.74 -10.16 -5.93
C ALA A 129 20.24 -10.80 -7.24
N PRO A 130 21.44 -10.47 -7.71
CA PRO A 130 21.96 -10.98 -8.96
C PRO A 130 22.41 -12.45 -8.85
N THR A 131 22.72 -12.93 -7.64
CA THR A 131 23.21 -14.28 -7.39
C THR A 131 22.25 -15.09 -6.53
N LEU A 132 22.10 -16.36 -6.88
CA LEU A 132 21.38 -17.34 -6.03
C LEU A 132 22.26 -17.65 -4.82
N VAL A 133 21.69 -17.46 -3.62
CA VAL A 133 22.32 -17.85 -2.35
C VAL A 133 21.41 -18.85 -1.62
N PHE A 134 22.01 -19.72 -0.82
CA PHE A 134 21.22 -20.62 0.04
C PHE A 134 20.52 -19.83 1.13
N PRO A 135 19.34 -20.30 1.60
CA PRO A 135 18.65 -19.67 2.71
C PRO A 135 19.57 -19.47 3.92
N GLY A 136 19.70 -18.21 4.39
CA GLY A 136 20.55 -17.85 5.52
C GLY A 136 21.95 -17.39 5.16
N GLU A 137 22.38 -17.49 3.91
CA GLU A 137 23.65 -16.94 3.45
C GLU A 137 23.53 -15.46 3.04
N LYS A 138 24.60 -14.70 3.25
CA LYS A 138 24.69 -13.33 2.73
C LYS A 138 25.05 -13.38 1.26
N SER A 139 24.39 -12.57 0.43
CA SER A 139 24.81 -12.39 -0.97
C SER A 139 26.27 -11.98 -1.02
N PRO A 140 27.10 -12.65 -1.82
CA PRO A 140 28.48 -12.23 -2.03
C PRO A 140 28.52 -10.83 -2.64
N THR A 141 29.59 -10.09 -2.38
CA THR A 141 29.85 -8.84 -3.10
C THR A 141 30.17 -9.23 -4.54
N GLU A 142 29.27 -8.95 -5.45
CA GLU A 142 29.44 -9.36 -6.84
C GLU A 142 30.37 -8.42 -7.59
N PRO A 143 31.25 -8.99 -8.42
CA PRO A 143 32.03 -8.21 -9.36
C PRO A 143 31.13 -7.51 -10.36
N THR A 144 31.48 -6.32 -10.79
CA THR A 144 30.73 -5.59 -11.82
C THR A 144 30.82 -6.33 -13.16
N ALA A 145 29.87 -6.10 -14.07
CA ALA A 145 29.92 -6.68 -15.41
C ALA A 145 31.21 -6.34 -16.13
N ALA A 146 31.84 -5.19 -15.87
CA ALA A 146 33.13 -4.78 -16.38
C ALA A 146 34.33 -5.62 -15.81
N GLU A 147 34.18 -6.12 -14.58
CA GLU A 147 35.18 -6.99 -13.96
C GLU A 147 35.07 -8.43 -14.44
N ILE A 148 33.86 -8.90 -14.74
CA ILE A 148 33.63 -10.26 -15.28
C ILE A 148 33.93 -10.30 -16.78
N PHE A 149 33.54 -9.26 -17.52
CA PHE A 149 33.67 -9.18 -18.98
C PHE A 149 34.33 -7.86 -19.39
N PRO A 150 35.64 -7.72 -19.20
CA PRO A 150 36.36 -6.46 -19.51
C PRO A 150 36.19 -6.01 -20.99
N ALA A 151 35.90 -6.95 -21.91
CA ALA A 151 35.64 -6.66 -23.31
C ALA A 151 34.20 -6.25 -23.63
N LEU A 152 33.26 -6.48 -22.70
CA LEU A 152 31.84 -6.11 -22.85
C LEU A 152 31.55 -4.78 -22.14
N ALA A 153 32.28 -3.73 -22.45
CA ALA A 153 31.86 -2.37 -22.20
C ALA A 153 30.64 -2.10 -23.11
N ILE A 154 29.46 -2.50 -22.66
CA ILE A 154 28.20 -2.24 -23.38
C ILE A 154 27.95 -0.74 -23.34
N LYS A 155 28.42 -0.04 -24.36
CA LYS A 155 28.28 1.42 -24.52
C LYS A 155 26.93 1.76 -25.08
N ASN A 156 25.94 1.25 -25.14
CA ASN A 156 24.57 1.58 -25.58
C ASN A 156 23.76 0.31 -25.83
N ILE A 157 22.92 -0.08 -24.88
CA ILE A 157 21.71 -0.82 -25.22
C ILE A 157 20.69 0.21 -25.66
N THR A 158 20.79 0.72 -26.84
CA THR A 158 19.72 1.40 -27.55
C THR A 158 19.12 0.37 -28.51
N ALA A 159 17.96 -0.13 -28.18
CA ALA A 159 17.14 -1.06 -28.96
C ALA A 159 17.65 -2.53 -28.98
N ILE A 160 16.80 -3.41 -28.53
CA ILE A 160 16.80 -4.81 -28.94
C ILE A 160 16.58 -4.78 -30.45
N ASP A 161 17.54 -5.28 -31.21
CA ASP A 161 17.48 -5.36 -32.66
C ASP A 161 16.26 -6.25 -33.04
N PRO A 162 15.26 -5.72 -33.73
CA PRO A 162 14.09 -6.52 -34.17
C PRO A 162 14.42 -7.61 -35.18
N SER A 163 15.66 -7.75 -35.63
CA SER A 163 16.15 -8.81 -36.53
C SER A 163 16.62 -10.09 -35.84
N MET A 164 16.41 -10.26 -34.54
CA MET A 164 16.62 -11.55 -33.87
C MET A 164 15.70 -12.58 -34.49
N ASP A 165 16.31 -13.57 -35.15
CA ASP A 165 15.72 -14.65 -35.90
C ASP A 165 14.55 -15.31 -35.14
N PRO A 166 13.32 -15.32 -35.71
CA PRO A 166 12.17 -15.97 -35.09
C PRO A 166 12.31 -17.49 -34.93
N SER A 167 13.40 -18.10 -35.42
CA SER A 167 13.68 -19.53 -35.23
C SER A 167 14.17 -19.89 -33.82
N MET A 168 14.47 -18.92 -32.99
CA MET A 168 14.73 -19.10 -31.55
C MET A 168 13.44 -19.04 -30.72
N ALA A 169 12.36 -19.58 -31.23
CA ALA A 169 11.20 -19.90 -30.43
C ALA A 169 11.67 -20.81 -29.26
N PRO A 170 11.21 -20.52 -28.02
CA PRO A 170 11.60 -21.32 -26.87
C PRO A 170 11.31 -22.78 -27.18
N ALA A 171 12.30 -23.65 -27.02
CA ALA A 171 12.14 -25.08 -27.23
C ALA A 171 10.87 -25.52 -26.49
N THR A 172 9.93 -26.05 -27.23
CA THR A 172 8.72 -26.63 -26.65
C THR A 172 9.21 -27.72 -25.70
N VAL A 173 9.10 -27.47 -24.41
CA VAL A 173 9.32 -28.51 -23.41
C VAL A 173 8.28 -29.57 -23.70
N VAL A 174 8.70 -30.63 -24.37
CA VAL A 174 7.87 -31.84 -24.54
C VAL A 174 7.73 -32.43 -23.16
N THR A 175 6.70 -32.00 -22.44
CA THR A 175 6.26 -32.68 -21.23
C THR A 175 5.68 -34.00 -21.71
N GLY A 176 6.46 -35.08 -21.56
CA GLY A 176 5.92 -36.43 -21.65
C GLY A 176 4.68 -36.54 -20.76
N PRO A 177 3.72 -37.43 -21.08
CA PRO A 177 2.53 -37.58 -20.26
C PRO A 177 2.97 -37.84 -18.81
N ALA A 178 2.54 -36.94 -17.90
CA ALA A 178 2.75 -37.13 -16.47
C ALA A 178 2.20 -38.51 -16.08
N PRO A 179 2.91 -39.27 -15.23
CA PRO A 179 2.38 -40.56 -14.74
C PRO A 179 0.99 -40.31 -14.14
N PRO A 180 0.02 -41.18 -14.37
CA PRO A 180 -1.32 -41.01 -13.86
C PRO A 180 -1.25 -40.82 -12.35
N LYS A 181 -1.69 -39.67 -11.87
CA LYS A 181 -1.85 -39.36 -10.46
C LYS A 181 -2.79 -40.44 -9.90
N PRO A 182 -2.44 -41.17 -8.82
CA PRO A 182 -3.35 -42.14 -8.20
C PRO A 182 -4.71 -41.44 -8.00
N ALA A 183 -5.79 -42.07 -8.41
CA ALA A 183 -7.13 -41.59 -8.22
C ALA A 183 -7.30 -41.28 -6.72
N ALA A 184 -7.34 -40.00 -6.39
CA ALA A 184 -7.64 -39.55 -5.04
C ALA A 184 -9.05 -40.07 -4.71
N ALA A 185 -9.24 -40.61 -3.53
CA ALA A 185 -10.57 -40.90 -3.01
C ALA A 185 -11.45 -39.64 -3.20
N PRO A 186 -12.75 -39.78 -3.54
CA PRO A 186 -13.60 -38.66 -3.76
C PRO A 186 -13.52 -37.74 -2.54
N ALA A 187 -13.04 -36.52 -2.76
CA ALA A 187 -12.98 -35.50 -1.71
C ALA A 187 -14.41 -35.30 -1.16
N PRO A 188 -14.60 -35.17 0.15
CA PRO A 188 -15.92 -34.88 0.70
C PRO A 188 -16.51 -33.66 0.00
N ALA A 189 -17.79 -33.71 -0.33
CA ALA A 189 -18.48 -32.60 -1.01
C ALA A 189 -18.34 -31.33 -0.16
N LEU A 190 -17.82 -30.26 -0.75
CA LEU A 190 -17.70 -28.97 -0.10
C LEU A 190 -19.10 -28.35 0.08
N PRO A 191 -19.36 -27.65 1.22
CA PRO A 191 -20.64 -26.98 1.44
C PRO A 191 -20.85 -25.84 0.44
N ALA A 192 -22.09 -25.44 0.22
CA ALA A 192 -22.37 -24.23 -0.53
C ALA A 192 -21.87 -23.00 0.24
N ALA A 193 -21.39 -21.97 -0.48
CA ALA A 193 -20.96 -20.72 0.17
C ALA A 193 -22.04 -20.12 1.06
N GLU A 194 -23.32 -20.21 0.63
CA GLU A 194 -24.49 -19.77 1.42
C GLU A 194 -24.56 -20.41 2.81
N GLU A 195 -24.33 -21.72 2.88
CA GLU A 195 -24.34 -22.46 4.14
C GLU A 195 -23.22 -22.00 5.08
N VAL A 196 -22.03 -21.74 4.51
CA VAL A 196 -20.87 -21.24 5.28
C VAL A 196 -21.17 -19.85 5.86
N PHE A 197 -21.69 -18.93 5.05
CA PHE A 197 -22.04 -17.58 5.54
C PHE A 197 -23.22 -17.62 6.54
N THR A 198 -24.19 -18.49 6.34
CA THR A 198 -25.30 -18.67 7.29
C THR A 198 -24.76 -19.17 8.64
N LYS A 199 -23.87 -20.16 8.63
CA LYS A 199 -23.21 -20.66 9.83
C LYS A 199 -22.37 -19.59 10.52
N TYR A 200 -21.65 -18.78 9.76
CA TYR A 200 -20.88 -17.65 10.28
C TYR A 200 -21.79 -16.63 11.01
N MET A 201 -22.86 -16.18 10.38
CA MET A 201 -23.79 -15.24 11.00
C MET A 201 -24.44 -15.81 12.28
N GLN A 202 -24.75 -17.10 12.29
CA GLN A 202 -25.24 -17.79 13.49
C GLN A 202 -24.18 -17.87 14.59
N ALA A 203 -22.95 -18.20 14.22
CA ALA A 203 -21.82 -18.30 15.15
C ALA A 203 -21.50 -16.96 15.85
N LEU A 204 -21.74 -15.84 15.18
CA LEU A 204 -21.59 -14.50 15.75
C LEU A 204 -22.69 -14.10 16.74
N GLY A 205 -23.80 -14.82 16.81
CA GLY A 205 -24.95 -14.48 17.67
C GLY A 205 -26.28 -14.33 16.92
N GLY A 206 -26.24 -14.50 15.59
CA GLY A 206 -27.40 -14.44 14.70
C GLY A 206 -27.83 -13.04 14.29
N ASN A 207 -28.59 -12.96 13.21
CA ASN A 207 -29.02 -11.69 12.62
C ASN A 207 -29.76 -10.78 13.60
N ALA A 208 -30.55 -11.37 14.53
CA ALA A 208 -31.32 -10.59 15.51
C ALA A 208 -30.43 -9.85 16.54
N ALA A 209 -29.27 -10.40 16.90
CA ALA A 209 -28.30 -9.72 17.77
C ALA A 209 -27.48 -8.70 16.96
N ILE A 210 -26.98 -9.12 15.80
CA ILE A 210 -26.14 -8.27 14.93
C ILE A 210 -26.89 -7.00 14.50
N SER A 211 -28.18 -7.09 14.13
CA SER A 211 -28.96 -5.94 13.69
C SER A 211 -29.23 -4.88 14.77
N LYS A 212 -29.00 -5.21 16.04
CA LYS A 212 -29.10 -4.26 17.16
C LYS A 212 -27.80 -3.45 17.36
N ILE A 213 -26.72 -3.83 16.70
CA ILE A 213 -25.45 -3.12 16.81
C ILE A 213 -25.46 -1.91 15.87
N THR A 214 -25.36 -0.73 16.42
CA THR A 214 -25.32 0.55 15.70
C THR A 214 -23.94 1.18 15.67
N SER A 215 -23.08 0.81 16.61
CA SER A 215 -21.70 1.23 16.68
C SER A 215 -20.86 0.22 17.43
N VAL A 216 -19.55 0.19 17.16
CA VAL A 216 -18.58 -0.59 17.94
C VAL A 216 -17.31 0.26 18.12
N VAL A 217 -16.90 0.47 19.36
CA VAL A 217 -15.69 1.21 19.72
C VAL A 217 -14.70 0.23 20.34
N HIS A 218 -13.54 0.07 19.71
CA HIS A 218 -12.46 -0.74 20.23
C HIS A 218 -11.35 0.17 20.77
N LYS A 219 -10.84 -0.12 21.98
CA LYS A 219 -9.69 0.54 22.55
C LYS A 219 -8.65 -0.47 22.97
N GLY A 220 -7.39 -0.20 22.68
CA GLY A 220 -6.31 -1.11 22.99
C GLY A 220 -4.98 -0.63 22.45
N THR A 221 -4.19 -1.57 21.94
CA THR A 221 -2.85 -1.30 21.42
C THR A 221 -2.64 -1.96 20.07
N VAL A 222 -1.67 -1.47 19.33
CA VAL A 222 -1.14 -2.09 18.13
C VAL A 222 0.36 -2.30 18.27
N ASP A 223 0.81 -3.54 18.03
CA ASP A 223 2.22 -3.86 17.85
C ASP A 223 2.54 -3.72 16.36
N MET A 224 3.51 -2.88 16.03
CA MET A 224 3.87 -2.57 14.65
C MET A 224 5.28 -1.98 14.54
N LEU A 225 5.77 -1.85 13.32
CA LEU A 225 7.00 -1.10 13.06
C LEU A 225 6.72 0.41 13.23
N ILE A 226 7.28 0.99 14.29
CA ILE A 226 7.16 2.42 14.59
C ILE A 226 8.26 3.18 13.86
N PRO A 227 7.92 4.15 12.99
CA PRO A 227 8.93 4.98 12.35
C PRO A 227 9.77 5.76 13.36
N ALA A 228 11.05 5.97 13.07
CA ALA A 228 11.91 6.80 13.90
C ALA A 228 11.32 8.21 14.12
N PRO A 229 11.57 8.86 15.25
CA PRO A 229 11.13 10.25 15.50
C PRO A 229 11.58 11.21 14.39
N PRO A 230 10.80 12.27 14.11
CA PRO A 230 11.25 13.31 13.21
C PRO A 230 12.57 13.91 13.68
N VAL A 231 13.51 14.07 12.74
CA VAL A 231 14.82 14.69 12.99
C VAL A 231 14.92 16.03 12.27
N PRO A 232 15.79 16.96 12.72
CA PRO A 232 16.01 18.23 12.02
C PRO A 232 16.43 18.02 10.56
N PRO A 233 16.14 18.99 9.67
CA PRO A 233 16.60 18.93 8.28
C PRO A 233 18.11 18.69 8.18
N GLY A 234 18.51 17.73 7.32
CA GLY A 234 19.92 17.35 7.13
C GLY A 234 20.41 16.23 8.05
N THR A 235 19.63 15.80 9.02
CA THR A 235 19.96 14.64 9.85
C THR A 235 19.31 13.39 9.22
N PRO A 236 20.07 12.29 9.02
CA PRO A 236 19.47 11.03 8.57
C PRO A 236 18.42 10.54 9.60
N PRO A 237 17.25 10.08 9.16
CA PRO A 237 16.28 9.49 10.07
C PRO A 237 16.86 8.23 10.71
N GLY A 238 16.59 8.04 11.99
CA GLY A 238 16.93 6.81 12.70
C GLY A 238 16.19 5.60 12.11
N PRO A 239 16.59 4.38 12.47
CA PRO A 239 15.89 3.18 12.05
C PRO A 239 14.49 3.10 12.69
N SER A 240 13.53 2.58 11.95
CA SER A 240 12.25 2.15 12.52
C SER A 240 12.47 0.95 13.44
N ALA A 241 11.68 0.85 14.50
CA ALA A 241 11.76 -0.26 15.46
C ALA A 241 10.38 -0.85 15.74
N MET A 242 10.33 -2.15 16.01
CA MET A 242 9.12 -2.77 16.53
C MET A 242 8.75 -2.14 17.86
N GLY A 243 7.50 -1.79 18.04
CA GLY A 243 6.99 -1.18 19.25
C GLY A 243 5.47 -1.28 19.34
N THR A 244 4.97 -0.87 20.51
CA THR A 244 3.54 -0.89 20.81
C THR A 244 3.04 0.55 20.92
N ALA A 245 1.92 0.85 20.27
CA ALA A 245 1.27 2.15 20.31
C ALA A 245 -0.21 2.01 20.73
N PRO A 246 -0.79 2.98 21.46
CA PRO A 246 -2.23 3.01 21.68
C PRO A 246 -2.99 3.12 20.38
N ALA A 247 -4.07 2.36 20.27
CA ALA A 247 -4.94 2.34 19.10
C ALA A 247 -6.42 2.38 19.52
N GLU A 248 -7.21 3.08 18.70
CA GLU A 248 -8.67 3.10 18.80
C GLU A 248 -9.25 2.79 17.42
N PHE A 249 -10.29 1.95 17.37
CA PHE A 249 -11.01 1.64 16.16
C PHE A 249 -12.50 1.81 16.38
N ASP A 250 -13.08 2.79 15.71
CA ASP A 250 -14.51 3.10 15.79
C ASP A 250 -15.21 2.66 14.52
N ARG A 251 -16.37 2.05 14.69
CA ARG A 251 -17.32 1.82 13.62
C ARG A 251 -18.67 2.42 13.98
N LYS A 252 -19.32 3.04 12.99
CA LYS A 252 -20.74 3.40 13.06
C LYS A 252 -21.45 2.76 11.89
N ILE A 253 -22.46 1.98 12.20
CA ILE A 253 -23.18 1.16 11.24
C ILE A 253 -24.40 1.95 10.72
N PRO A 254 -24.63 1.96 9.40
CA PRO A 254 -23.83 1.27 8.38
C PRO A 254 -22.63 2.06 7.89
N GLY A 255 -21.54 1.36 7.59
CA GLY A 255 -20.49 1.78 6.66
C GLY A 255 -19.65 2.99 7.02
N LYS A 256 -19.41 3.31 8.31
CA LYS A 256 -18.43 4.31 8.73
C LYS A 256 -17.37 3.69 9.63
N GLN A 257 -16.12 4.10 9.46
CA GLN A 257 -15.03 3.66 10.33
C GLN A 257 -13.94 4.71 10.53
N LEU A 258 -13.24 4.61 11.64
CA LEU A 258 -12.04 5.39 11.96
C LEU A 258 -11.05 4.51 12.71
N VAL A 259 -9.81 4.50 12.26
CA VAL A 259 -8.68 3.92 12.98
C VAL A 259 -7.76 5.06 13.40
N SER A 260 -7.38 5.12 14.68
CA SER A 260 -6.46 6.11 15.21
C SER A 260 -5.31 5.40 15.94
N ILE A 261 -4.07 5.74 15.59
CA ILE A 261 -2.86 5.22 16.22
C ILE A 261 -2.09 6.40 16.79
N LEU A 262 -1.78 6.35 18.07
CA LEU A 262 -1.11 7.44 18.80
C LEU A 262 0.39 7.16 18.92
N PHE A 263 1.20 8.00 18.30
CA PHE A 263 2.66 7.93 18.42
C PHE A 263 3.17 8.99 19.40
N PRO A 264 4.09 8.65 20.30
CA PRO A 264 4.68 9.63 21.19
C PRO A 264 5.32 10.80 20.43
N GLY A 265 4.97 12.03 20.82
CA GLY A 265 5.54 13.25 20.23
C GLY A 265 5.13 13.57 18.79
N ARG A 266 4.07 12.94 18.28
CA ARG A 266 3.53 13.19 16.93
C ARG A 266 2.01 13.32 16.97
N PRO A 267 1.40 13.95 15.92
CA PRO A 267 -0.02 13.82 15.68
C PRO A 267 -0.41 12.35 15.49
N ALA A 268 -1.61 12.00 15.91
CA ALA A 268 -2.17 10.67 15.65
C ALA A 268 -2.16 10.37 14.15
N ASN A 269 -1.81 9.14 13.79
CA ASN A 269 -2.05 8.65 12.44
C ASN A 269 -3.50 8.13 12.37
N VAL A 270 -4.30 8.77 11.54
CA VAL A 270 -5.74 8.50 11.46
C VAL A 270 -6.10 8.11 10.04
N ALA A 271 -6.85 7.02 9.92
CA ALA A 271 -7.49 6.59 8.68
C ALA A 271 -9.00 6.51 8.90
N GLY A 272 -9.79 7.17 8.05
CA GLY A 272 -11.23 7.25 8.20
C GLY A 272 -11.99 6.96 6.91
N TYR A 273 -13.23 6.48 7.07
CA TYR A 273 -14.21 6.34 6.00
C TYR A 273 -15.57 6.84 6.51
N ASP A 274 -16.13 7.85 5.86
CA ASP A 274 -17.37 8.52 6.29
C ASP A 274 -18.64 7.93 5.67
N GLY A 275 -18.49 6.87 4.88
CA GLY A 275 -19.54 6.23 4.08
C GLY A 275 -19.43 6.55 2.58
N ILE A 276 -18.62 7.53 2.20
CA ILE A 276 -18.40 7.97 0.81
C ILE A 276 -16.90 8.10 0.52
N ILE A 277 -16.19 8.81 1.37
CA ILE A 277 -14.78 9.18 1.21
C ILE A 277 -13.93 8.42 2.22
N GLY A 278 -12.91 7.71 1.72
CA GLY A 278 -11.81 7.17 2.51
C GLY A 278 -10.67 8.16 2.56
N TRP A 279 -10.05 8.37 3.72
CA TRP A 279 -8.99 9.36 3.89
C TRP A 279 -7.94 8.94 4.90
N LEU A 280 -6.73 9.48 4.73
CA LEU A 280 -5.61 9.36 5.66
C LEU A 280 -5.18 10.73 6.14
N SER A 281 -4.69 10.81 7.38
CA SER A 281 -4.15 12.05 7.96
C SER A 281 -2.66 12.26 7.65
N ALA A 282 -1.90 11.18 7.43
CA ALA A 282 -0.45 11.23 7.24
C ALA A 282 0.05 10.15 6.26
N PRO A 283 0.41 10.50 4.99
CA PRO A 283 0.21 11.82 4.39
C PRO A 283 -1.28 12.13 4.18
N ALA A 284 -1.67 13.39 4.33
CA ALA A 284 -3.07 13.79 4.18
C ALA A 284 -3.54 13.60 2.74
N ARG A 285 -4.44 12.66 2.50
CA ARG A 285 -4.98 12.33 1.18
C ARG A 285 -6.32 11.59 1.29
N GLU A 286 -7.02 11.52 0.18
CA GLU A 286 -8.13 10.59 0.01
C GLU A 286 -7.66 9.28 -0.62
N ASN A 287 -8.31 8.19 -0.22
CA ASN A 287 -8.10 6.87 -0.81
C ASN A 287 -8.94 6.74 -2.09
N THR A 288 -8.41 6.06 -3.07
CA THR A 288 -9.06 5.80 -4.36
C THR A 288 -8.82 4.34 -4.79
N GLY A 289 -9.53 3.90 -5.83
CA GLY A 289 -9.33 2.55 -6.37
C GLY A 289 -9.52 1.45 -5.32
N ASP A 290 -8.62 0.49 -5.31
CA ASP A 290 -8.66 -0.66 -4.40
C ASP A 290 -8.51 -0.26 -2.93
N GLU A 291 -7.75 0.80 -2.61
CA GLU A 291 -7.64 1.29 -1.22
C GLU A 291 -9.00 1.74 -0.67
N LEU A 292 -9.77 2.50 -1.47
CA LEU A 292 -11.12 2.92 -1.07
C LEU A 292 -12.06 1.72 -0.94
N LEU A 293 -11.96 0.75 -1.85
CA LEU A 293 -12.74 -0.48 -1.79
C LEU A 293 -12.48 -1.23 -0.48
N LEU A 294 -11.23 -1.41 -0.10
CA LEU A 294 -10.85 -2.08 1.14
C LEU A 294 -11.33 -1.32 2.39
N MET A 295 -11.26 0.01 2.39
CA MET A 295 -11.80 0.80 3.51
C MET A 295 -13.32 0.65 3.62
N LYS A 296 -14.02 0.60 2.50
CA LYS A 296 -15.47 0.34 2.47
C LYS A 296 -15.81 -1.05 3.00
N GLU A 297 -15.07 -2.08 2.58
CA GLU A 297 -15.28 -3.45 3.07
C GLU A 297 -14.95 -3.57 4.57
N ALA A 298 -13.88 -2.94 5.03
CA ALA A 298 -13.49 -2.92 6.44
C ALA A 298 -14.49 -2.16 7.33
N ALA A 299 -15.24 -1.21 6.77
CA ALA A 299 -16.30 -0.48 7.48
C ALA A 299 -17.56 -1.31 7.69
N GLU A 300 -17.72 -2.43 6.99
CA GLU A 300 -18.86 -3.33 7.18
C GLU A 300 -18.77 -4.10 8.50
N PHE A 301 -19.93 -4.36 9.10
CA PHE A 301 -20.03 -5.12 10.32
C PHE A 301 -21.14 -6.19 10.22
N PRO A 302 -20.85 -7.41 10.63
CA PRO A 302 -19.52 -7.94 10.99
C PRO A 302 -18.57 -8.04 9.77
N PRO A 303 -17.26 -8.26 9.98
CA PRO A 303 -16.33 -8.48 8.86
C PRO A 303 -16.82 -9.57 7.91
N ALA A 304 -16.58 -9.42 6.62
CA ALA A 304 -17.03 -10.32 5.56
C ALA A 304 -18.55 -10.49 5.40
N ALA A 305 -19.40 -9.76 6.14
CA ALA A 305 -20.85 -9.91 6.04
C ALA A 305 -21.38 -9.68 4.62
N LYS A 306 -20.80 -8.74 3.89
CA LYS A 306 -21.17 -8.38 2.52
C LYS A 306 -20.27 -8.95 1.44
N PHE A 307 -19.39 -9.90 1.79
CA PHE A 307 -18.48 -10.50 0.82
C PHE A 307 -19.20 -11.05 -0.42
N ARG A 308 -20.35 -11.71 -0.22
CA ARG A 308 -21.15 -12.25 -1.34
C ARG A 308 -21.77 -11.19 -2.24
N GLU A 309 -22.09 -10.03 -1.68
CA GLU A 309 -22.67 -8.90 -2.43
C GLU A 309 -21.57 -8.13 -3.18
N ALA A 310 -20.36 -8.09 -2.59
CA ALA A 310 -19.22 -7.38 -3.15
C ALA A 310 -18.51 -8.16 -4.27
N HIS A 311 -18.72 -9.49 -4.38
CA HIS A 311 -17.99 -10.36 -5.29
C HIS A 311 -18.90 -11.16 -6.21
N THR A 312 -18.36 -11.53 -7.34
CA THR A 312 -18.96 -12.50 -8.27
C THR A 312 -18.32 -13.88 -8.11
N LYS A 313 -18.98 -14.92 -8.62
CA LYS A 313 -18.46 -16.30 -8.59
C LYS A 313 -18.02 -16.75 -7.19
N VAL A 314 -18.82 -16.44 -6.18
CA VAL A 314 -18.53 -16.80 -4.80
C VAL A 314 -18.78 -18.29 -4.59
N GLN A 315 -17.75 -19.04 -4.16
CA GLN A 315 -17.82 -20.47 -3.93
C GLN A 315 -16.84 -20.94 -2.86
N VAL A 316 -17.13 -22.06 -2.21
CA VAL A 316 -16.15 -22.80 -1.41
C VAL A 316 -15.31 -23.63 -2.38
N ASP A 317 -14.00 -23.47 -2.37
CA ASP A 317 -13.11 -24.18 -3.30
C ASP A 317 -12.12 -25.13 -2.61
N ALA A 318 -11.93 -25.00 -1.29
CA ALA A 318 -11.06 -25.90 -0.53
C ALA A 318 -11.41 -25.92 0.97
N VAL A 319 -10.85 -26.92 1.66
CA VAL A 319 -10.64 -26.91 3.11
C VAL A 319 -9.13 -26.79 3.35
N GLU A 320 -8.73 -25.82 4.15
CA GLU A 320 -7.33 -25.57 4.50
C GLU A 320 -7.15 -25.52 6.02
N LYS A 321 -5.94 -25.81 6.49
CA LYS A 321 -5.61 -25.63 7.91
C LYS A 321 -5.12 -24.22 8.17
N ILE A 322 -5.84 -23.51 9.05
CA ILE A 322 -5.48 -22.17 9.53
C ILE A 322 -5.23 -22.26 11.03
N ASP A 323 -4.00 -22.05 11.46
CA ASP A 323 -3.58 -22.13 12.87
C ASP A 323 -4.05 -23.41 13.60
N GLY A 324 -4.06 -24.55 12.87
CA GLY A 324 -4.50 -25.87 13.37
C GLY A 324 -5.98 -26.20 13.18
N HIS A 325 -6.80 -25.23 12.80
CA HIS A 325 -8.23 -25.40 12.52
C HIS A 325 -8.48 -25.76 11.05
N ASP A 326 -9.40 -26.69 10.81
CA ASP A 326 -9.92 -26.89 9.44
C ASP A 326 -10.82 -25.73 9.08
N ALA A 327 -10.54 -25.05 7.98
CA ALA A 327 -11.27 -23.88 7.53
C ALA A 327 -11.78 -24.04 6.10
N TYR A 328 -13.03 -23.70 5.88
CA TYR A 328 -13.57 -23.55 4.54
C TYR A 328 -13.01 -22.28 3.89
N ARG A 329 -12.29 -22.46 2.77
CA ARG A 329 -11.85 -21.34 1.94
C ARG A 329 -12.98 -20.95 0.99
N VAL A 330 -13.50 -19.75 1.15
CA VAL A 330 -14.47 -19.16 0.24
C VAL A 330 -13.73 -18.16 -0.64
N VAL A 331 -13.86 -18.30 -1.93
CA VAL A 331 -13.26 -17.39 -2.93
C VAL A 331 -14.34 -16.55 -3.60
N GLY A 332 -14.01 -15.30 -3.91
CA GLY A 332 -14.88 -14.41 -4.66
C GLY A 332 -14.06 -13.58 -5.65
N THR A 333 -14.58 -13.40 -6.87
CA THR A 333 -13.94 -12.57 -7.88
C THR A 333 -14.48 -11.15 -7.79
N ARG A 334 -13.64 -10.13 -7.77
CA ARG A 334 -14.10 -8.73 -7.83
C ARG A 334 -14.88 -8.47 -9.11
N PRO A 335 -15.89 -7.59 -9.10
CA PRO A 335 -16.75 -7.34 -10.25
C PRO A 335 -15.99 -6.93 -11.52
N ASN A 336 -14.88 -6.22 -11.39
CA ASN A 336 -14.00 -5.81 -12.48
C ASN A 336 -13.03 -6.92 -12.94
N GLY A 337 -13.04 -8.10 -12.28
CA GLY A 337 -12.14 -9.21 -12.58
C GLY A 337 -10.68 -8.97 -12.16
N SER A 338 -10.37 -7.87 -11.47
CA SER A 338 -8.99 -7.49 -11.14
C SER A 338 -8.31 -8.43 -10.14
N ALA A 339 -9.06 -9.05 -9.23
CA ALA A 339 -8.52 -9.91 -8.20
C ALA A 339 -9.52 -10.97 -7.72
N ILE A 340 -8.98 -12.01 -7.09
CA ILE A 340 -9.73 -13.01 -6.34
C ILE A 340 -9.38 -12.83 -4.87
N ASP A 341 -10.39 -12.49 -4.09
CA ASP A 341 -10.27 -12.37 -2.64
C ASP A 341 -10.72 -13.69 -1.97
N ARG A 342 -10.24 -13.94 -0.77
CA ARG A 342 -10.51 -15.18 -0.04
C ARG A 342 -10.89 -14.87 1.40
N VAL A 343 -11.85 -15.62 1.91
CA VAL A 343 -12.21 -15.61 3.34
C VAL A 343 -12.24 -17.05 3.86
N TYR A 344 -11.78 -17.26 5.08
CA TYR A 344 -11.59 -18.57 5.69
C TYR A 344 -12.44 -18.66 6.94
N PHE A 345 -13.38 -19.57 6.95
CA PHE A 345 -14.27 -19.80 8.08
C PHE A 345 -13.97 -21.14 8.74
N ASP A 346 -13.79 -21.13 10.04
CA ASP A 346 -13.59 -22.34 10.85
C ASP A 346 -14.69 -23.35 10.58
N ALA A 347 -14.33 -24.56 10.19
CA ALA A 347 -15.29 -25.58 9.80
C ALA A 347 -16.14 -26.06 11.01
N GLN A 348 -15.62 -25.95 12.23
CA GLN A 348 -16.31 -26.38 13.44
C GLN A 348 -17.16 -25.24 14.03
N SER A 349 -16.57 -24.10 14.36
CA SER A 349 -17.25 -22.98 15.00
C SER A 349 -18.05 -22.09 14.04
N GLY A 350 -17.65 -22.04 12.77
CA GLY A 350 -18.19 -21.14 11.76
C GLY A 350 -17.63 -19.71 11.83
N LEU A 351 -16.72 -19.42 12.75
CA LEU A 351 -16.13 -18.07 12.89
C LEU A 351 -15.15 -17.77 11.75
N LEU A 352 -15.04 -16.50 11.37
CA LEU A 352 -14.06 -16.02 10.40
C LEU A 352 -12.66 -16.08 11.05
N LEU A 353 -11.73 -16.81 10.44
CA LEU A 353 -10.34 -16.91 10.89
C LEU A 353 -9.43 -15.96 10.14
N ARG A 354 -9.66 -15.80 8.82
CA ARG A 354 -8.78 -15.05 7.93
C ARG A 354 -9.53 -14.44 6.77
N SER A 355 -9.14 -13.25 6.37
CA SER A 355 -9.40 -12.68 5.05
C SER A 355 -8.08 -12.44 4.32
N TYR A 356 -8.10 -12.63 3.00
CA TYR A 356 -6.96 -12.39 2.12
C TYR A 356 -7.44 -11.63 0.91
N THR A 357 -6.83 -10.49 0.66
CA THR A 357 -7.16 -9.64 -0.46
C THR A 357 -5.88 -9.24 -1.22
N THR A 358 -6.03 -8.83 -2.48
CA THR A 358 -4.91 -8.41 -3.31
C THR A 358 -5.15 -6.99 -3.79
N MET A 359 -4.30 -6.06 -3.37
CA MET A 359 -4.32 -4.70 -3.88
C MET A 359 -3.63 -4.64 -5.23
N GLN A 360 -4.26 -4.01 -6.20
CA GLN A 360 -3.75 -3.84 -7.55
C GLN A 360 -3.15 -2.45 -7.73
N SER A 361 -2.06 -2.36 -8.48
CA SER A 361 -1.53 -1.11 -9.01
C SER A 361 -1.10 -1.30 -10.47
N VAL A 362 -0.82 -0.23 -11.17
CA VAL A 362 -0.38 -0.28 -12.58
C VAL A 362 0.98 -0.96 -12.77
N VAL A 363 1.78 -1.07 -11.72
CA VAL A 363 3.14 -1.65 -11.76
C VAL A 363 3.26 -2.99 -11.04
N GLY A 364 2.23 -3.45 -10.34
CA GLY A 364 2.24 -4.72 -9.62
C GLY A 364 1.04 -4.90 -8.71
N ALA A 365 0.98 -6.05 -8.05
CA ALA A 365 -0.05 -6.35 -7.06
C ALA A 365 0.59 -6.87 -5.78
N PHE A 366 0.00 -6.55 -4.64
CA PHE A 366 0.49 -6.99 -3.34
C PHE A 366 -0.65 -7.50 -2.45
N PRO A 367 -0.39 -8.53 -1.64
CA PRO A 367 -1.40 -9.10 -0.79
C PRO A 367 -1.54 -8.35 0.53
N GLU A 368 -2.75 -8.38 1.09
CA GLU A 368 -3.00 -8.11 2.50
C GLU A 368 -3.77 -9.29 3.10
N GLU A 369 -3.31 -9.76 4.25
CA GLU A 369 -3.94 -10.82 5.01
C GLU A 369 -4.35 -10.29 6.38
N THR A 370 -5.60 -10.48 6.77
CA THR A 370 -6.11 -10.15 8.10
C THR A 370 -6.55 -11.42 8.81
N ASN A 371 -5.97 -11.70 9.98
CA ASN A 371 -6.34 -12.82 10.83
C ASN A 371 -7.11 -12.34 12.04
N TYR A 372 -8.17 -13.07 12.41
CA TYR A 372 -9.09 -12.74 13.48
C TYR A 372 -9.04 -13.82 14.55
N ASP A 373 -8.86 -13.42 15.82
CA ASP A 373 -8.68 -14.34 16.93
C ASP A 373 -9.29 -13.77 18.22
N ASP A 374 -9.35 -14.58 19.29
CA ASP A 374 -9.85 -14.20 20.60
C ASP A 374 -11.27 -13.59 20.54
N TYR A 375 -12.20 -14.33 19.97
CA TYR A 375 -13.60 -13.91 19.87
C TYR A 375 -14.28 -13.92 21.24
N ARG A 376 -14.82 -12.78 21.66
CA ARG A 376 -15.54 -12.61 22.92
C ARG A 376 -16.96 -12.08 22.66
N ASP A 377 -17.88 -12.40 23.58
CA ASP A 377 -19.24 -11.87 23.50
C ASP A 377 -19.28 -10.41 23.94
N VAL A 378 -19.87 -9.56 23.08
CA VAL A 378 -20.16 -8.17 23.36
C VAL A 378 -21.59 -7.88 22.95
N SER A 379 -22.47 -7.71 23.92
CA SER A 379 -23.92 -7.47 23.70
C SER A 379 -24.61 -8.55 22.85
N GLY A 380 -24.21 -9.81 23.02
CA GLY A 380 -24.76 -10.97 22.30
C GLY A 380 -24.16 -11.19 20.91
N VAL A 381 -23.10 -10.45 20.54
CA VAL A 381 -22.38 -10.65 19.28
C VAL A 381 -20.92 -10.98 19.57
N LYS A 382 -20.37 -12.01 18.95
CA LYS A 382 -18.96 -12.34 19.06
C LYS A 382 -18.10 -11.41 18.22
N ILE A 383 -17.17 -10.71 18.87
CA ILE A 383 -16.25 -9.74 18.25
C ILE A 383 -14.81 -10.19 18.51
N PRO A 384 -13.90 -10.16 17.50
CA PRO A 384 -12.49 -10.53 17.71
C PRO A 384 -11.75 -9.45 18.51
N TYR A 385 -11.01 -9.88 19.54
CA TYR A 385 -10.18 -8.99 20.38
C TYR A 385 -8.73 -8.93 19.91
N THR A 386 -8.31 -9.87 19.07
CA THR A 386 -7.01 -9.84 18.41
C THR A 386 -7.21 -9.84 16.91
N VAL A 387 -6.62 -8.84 16.24
CA VAL A 387 -6.64 -8.72 14.78
C VAL A 387 -5.21 -8.51 14.30
N ARG A 388 -4.70 -9.42 13.47
CA ARG A 388 -3.36 -9.35 12.88
C ARG A 388 -3.48 -9.04 11.40
N VAL A 389 -2.92 -7.93 10.97
CA VAL A 389 -2.82 -7.53 9.57
C VAL A 389 -1.40 -7.77 9.11
N LEU A 390 -1.25 -8.59 8.09
CA LEU A 390 0.01 -8.92 7.43
C LEU A 390 -0.02 -8.30 6.05
N SER A 391 0.85 -7.34 5.83
CA SER A 391 1.01 -6.70 4.53
C SER A 391 2.49 -6.46 4.27
N PRO A 392 2.90 -6.30 3.01
CA PRO A 392 4.28 -5.95 2.69
C PRO A 392 4.74 -4.62 3.31
N GLU A 393 3.83 -3.70 3.64
CA GLU A 393 4.11 -2.45 4.36
C GLU A 393 4.56 -2.66 5.81
N GLY A 394 4.24 -3.80 6.37
CA GLY A 394 4.57 -4.19 7.74
C GLY A 394 3.40 -4.88 8.44
N ASN A 395 3.77 -5.70 9.40
CA ASN A 395 2.81 -6.43 10.18
C ASN A 395 2.28 -5.56 11.32
N ARG A 396 0.98 -5.63 11.56
CA ARG A 396 0.28 -4.92 12.64
C ARG A 396 -0.53 -5.93 13.43
N THR A 397 -0.39 -5.94 14.76
CA THR A 397 -1.20 -6.77 15.64
C THR A 397 -1.96 -5.87 16.60
N TYR A 398 -3.25 -5.73 16.37
CA TYR A 398 -4.17 -5.04 17.26
C TYR A 398 -4.60 -5.98 18.38
N LYS A 399 -4.52 -5.49 19.63
CA LYS A 399 -4.99 -6.18 20.83
C LYS A 399 -5.94 -5.26 21.56
N TRP A 400 -7.22 -5.59 21.51
CA TRP A 400 -8.26 -4.78 22.12
C TRP A 400 -8.42 -5.14 23.59
N SER A 401 -8.29 -4.18 24.47
CA SER A 401 -8.56 -4.35 25.92
C SER A 401 -10.01 -4.05 26.28
N GLN A 402 -10.67 -3.22 25.48
CA GLN A 402 -12.06 -2.82 25.64
C GLN A 402 -12.76 -2.77 24.29
N VAL A 403 -13.98 -3.31 24.24
CA VAL A 403 -14.86 -3.23 23.06
C VAL A 403 -16.27 -2.90 23.55
N ASP A 404 -16.77 -1.74 23.14
CA ASP A 404 -18.09 -1.25 23.53
C ASP A 404 -19.02 -1.25 22.32
N ALA A 405 -20.10 -2.03 22.39
CA ALA A 405 -21.17 -1.98 21.41
C ALA A 405 -22.18 -0.91 21.76
N ASN A 406 -22.74 -0.26 20.74
CA ASN A 406 -23.75 0.79 20.85
C ASN A 406 -23.29 2.03 21.65
N ALA A 407 -21.97 2.25 21.76
CA ALA A 407 -21.43 3.48 22.33
C ALA A 407 -21.81 4.68 21.43
N PRO A 408 -22.15 5.84 22.01
CA PRO A 408 -22.44 7.03 21.21
C PRO A 408 -21.20 7.48 20.43
N VAL A 409 -21.31 7.55 19.11
CA VAL A 409 -20.25 8.03 18.21
C VAL A 409 -20.83 9.07 17.27
N GLU A 410 -20.32 10.29 17.34
CA GLU A 410 -20.75 11.39 16.50
C GLU A 410 -20.29 11.22 15.06
N ASP A 411 -21.12 11.60 14.10
CA ASP A 411 -20.81 11.52 12.66
C ASP A 411 -19.59 12.36 12.25
N SER A 412 -19.40 13.48 12.92
CA SER A 412 -18.27 14.38 12.71
C SER A 412 -16.91 13.71 12.95
N LYS A 413 -16.85 12.65 13.77
CA LYS A 413 -15.62 11.89 14.03
C LYS A 413 -15.06 11.23 12.77
N PHE A 414 -15.92 10.83 11.85
CA PHE A 414 -15.53 10.15 10.61
C PHE A 414 -15.22 11.10 9.46
N THR A 415 -15.55 12.39 9.61
CA THR A 415 -15.32 13.41 8.60
C THR A 415 -13.83 13.70 8.44
N ARG A 416 -13.36 13.78 7.21
CA ARG A 416 -11.97 14.17 6.91
C ARG A 416 -11.66 15.52 7.56
N PRO A 417 -10.57 15.64 8.33
CA PRO A 417 -10.12 16.92 8.85
C PRO A 417 -9.80 17.90 7.70
N LEU A 418 -10.29 19.12 7.80
CA LEU A 418 -9.90 20.18 6.89
C LEU A 418 -8.41 20.51 7.11
N PRO A 419 -7.65 20.81 6.04
CA PRO A 419 -6.29 21.32 6.20
C PRO A 419 -6.31 22.59 7.05
N PRO A 420 -5.29 22.81 7.89
CA PRO A 420 -5.20 24.05 8.65
C PRO A 420 -5.24 25.25 7.70
N PRO A 421 -5.90 26.34 8.09
CA PRO A 421 -5.90 27.56 7.28
C PRO A 421 -4.46 28.01 7.03
N PRO A 422 -4.16 28.59 5.85
CA PRO A 422 -2.84 29.13 5.59
C PRO A 422 -2.47 30.13 6.67
N PRO A 423 -1.18 30.20 7.09
CA PRO A 423 -0.74 31.19 8.05
C PRO A 423 -1.13 32.59 7.53
N ARG A 424 -1.72 33.40 8.41
CA ARG A 424 -1.99 34.79 8.04
C ARG A 424 -0.68 35.46 7.63
N PRO A 425 -0.68 36.27 6.55
CA PRO A 425 0.47 37.11 6.25
C PRO A 425 0.86 37.85 7.53
N ALA A 426 2.15 37.86 7.85
CA ALA A 426 2.65 38.69 8.93
C ALA A 426 2.38 40.17 8.53
N ASP A 427 1.65 40.90 9.37
CA ASP A 427 1.39 42.33 9.23
C ASP A 427 2.70 43.12 9.31
#